data_4e4f399dd3c163b90a098e1e53071523
#
_entry.id   4e4f399dd3c163b90a098e1e53071523
#
_cell.length_a   1.000
_cell.length_b   1.000
_cell.length_c   1.000
_cell.angle_alpha   90.00
_cell.angle_beta   90.00
_cell.angle_gamma   90.00
#
_symmetry.space_group_name_H-M   'P 1'
#
loop_
_entity.id
_entity.type
_entity.pdbx_description
1 polymer ?
#
loop_
_entity_poly.entity_id
_entity_poly.type
_entity_poly.pdbx_seq_one_letter_code
_entity_poly.pdbx_strand_id
1 'polypeptide(L)'
;SMEENIARIIAGRSTIWLFAGLGAAVWTASQGTAVLVRGMDKIFFQDRNIQSWLKVSLKACFFTVFLVFAMILSLTLIVFANAVIFLVQDYDYIMDLPSVFWQVWRPSRYAIPFVVMSLSLSAFYRYAPNRYITKWTRIIPASFLVAAALLFLTAGYGYYILHISGMGVTYGSLIGLIFLFLWIHLAVQIILAGGAVIMAWEDMRHRHL
;
A
#
# COMPACT_ATOMS: atom_id res chain seq x y z
N SER A 1 47.95 -4.41 -1.37
CA SER A 1 48.25 -5.34 -2.47
C SER A 1 47.27 -5.09 -3.62
N MET A 2 47.67 -5.57 -4.84
CA MET A 2 46.84 -5.36 -6.05
C MET A 2 45.48 -6.02 -5.91
N GLU A 3 45.35 -7.13 -5.23
CA GLU A 3 44.09 -7.83 -4.95
C GLU A 3 43.10 -7.02 -4.10
N GLU A 4 43.57 -6.31 -3.09
CA GLU A 4 42.72 -5.43 -2.28
C GLU A 4 42.15 -4.24 -3.07
N ASN A 5 42.94 -3.69 -4.00
CA ASN A 5 42.48 -2.60 -4.85
C ASN A 5 41.43 -3.09 -5.86
N ILE A 6 41.62 -4.30 -6.42
CA ILE A 6 40.63 -4.93 -7.32
C ILE A 6 39.35 -5.24 -6.56
N ALA A 7 39.40 -5.79 -5.35
CA ALA A 7 38.25 -6.07 -4.52
C ALA A 7 37.48 -4.80 -4.15
N ARG A 8 38.15 -3.69 -3.84
CA ARG A 8 37.53 -2.39 -3.57
C ARG A 8 36.85 -1.78 -4.81
N ILE A 9 37.47 -1.92 -5.98
CA ILE A 9 36.87 -1.44 -7.25
C ILE A 9 35.63 -2.24 -7.63
N ILE A 10 35.66 -3.55 -7.44
CA ILE A 10 34.54 -4.46 -7.70
C ILE A 10 33.40 -4.18 -6.71
N ALA A 11 33.70 -4.04 -5.39
CA ALA A 11 32.72 -3.73 -4.36
C ALA A 11 32.06 -2.35 -4.59
N GLY A 12 32.86 -1.32 -4.91
CA GLY A 12 32.33 0.02 -5.20
C GLY A 12 31.44 0.04 -6.46
N ARG A 13 31.80 -0.72 -7.48
CA ARG A 13 31.03 -0.83 -8.72
C ARG A 13 29.71 -1.54 -8.51
N SER A 14 29.67 -2.62 -7.71
CA SER A 14 28.42 -3.32 -7.39
C SER A 14 27.45 -2.44 -6.61
N THR A 15 27.93 -1.62 -5.70
CA THR A 15 27.12 -0.70 -4.90
C THR A 15 26.44 0.38 -5.76
N ILE A 16 27.13 0.95 -6.73
CA ILE A 16 26.57 1.96 -7.65
C ILE A 16 25.43 1.34 -8.48
N TRP A 17 25.61 0.14 -9.01
CA TRP A 17 24.58 -0.56 -9.78
C TRP A 17 23.37 -0.94 -8.93
N LEU A 18 23.55 -1.26 -7.65
CA LEU A 18 22.45 -1.51 -6.71
C LEU A 18 21.62 -0.24 -6.50
N PHE A 19 22.25 0.90 -6.23
CA PHE A 19 21.51 2.17 -6.06
C PHE A 19 20.85 2.64 -7.36
N ALA A 20 21.51 2.48 -8.49
CA ALA A 20 20.93 2.80 -9.79
C ALA A 20 19.70 1.90 -10.10
N GLY A 21 19.82 0.59 -9.84
CA GLY A 21 18.73 -0.36 -9.98
C GLY A 21 17.55 -0.06 -9.06
N LEU A 22 17.83 0.26 -7.77
CA LEU A 22 16.81 0.66 -6.81
C LEU A 22 16.11 1.95 -7.23
N GLY A 23 16.86 2.95 -7.68
CA GLY A 23 16.31 4.20 -8.20
C GLY A 23 15.41 3.98 -9.42
N ALA A 24 15.86 3.15 -10.37
CA ALA A 24 15.07 2.78 -11.53
C ALA A 24 13.79 2.02 -11.15
N ALA A 25 13.85 1.11 -10.18
CA ALA A 25 12.70 0.37 -9.68
C ALA A 25 11.67 1.31 -9.03
N VAL A 26 12.11 2.22 -8.15
CA VAL A 26 11.24 3.24 -7.53
C VAL A 26 10.62 4.14 -8.59
N TRP A 27 11.40 4.58 -9.57
CA TRP A 27 10.90 5.38 -10.68
C TRP A 27 9.82 4.65 -11.47
N THR A 28 10.07 3.40 -11.85
CA THR A 28 9.10 2.60 -12.60
C THR A 28 7.82 2.35 -11.77
N ALA A 29 7.95 1.99 -10.50
CA ALA A 29 6.81 1.81 -9.61
C ALA A 29 6.00 3.10 -9.43
N SER A 30 6.68 4.27 -9.40
CA SER A 30 6.02 5.57 -9.26
C SER A 30 5.12 5.92 -10.45
N GLN A 31 5.37 5.36 -11.65
CA GLN A 31 4.49 5.58 -12.80
C GLN A 31 3.10 4.98 -12.58
N GLY A 32 2.99 3.84 -11.89
CA GLY A 32 1.69 3.28 -11.46
C GLY A 32 0.95 4.24 -10.52
N THR A 33 1.64 4.79 -9.51
CA THR A 33 1.07 5.79 -8.61
C THR A 33 0.71 7.10 -9.35
N ALA A 34 1.48 7.48 -10.36
CA ALA A 34 1.18 8.66 -11.19
C ALA A 34 -0.15 8.51 -11.94
N VAL A 35 -0.50 7.30 -12.38
CA VAL A 35 -1.81 7.03 -13.00
C VAL A 35 -2.94 7.23 -11.98
N LEU A 36 -2.76 6.77 -10.74
CA LEU A 36 -3.73 6.99 -9.66
C LEU A 36 -3.90 8.49 -9.35
N VAL A 37 -2.80 9.24 -9.25
CA VAL A 37 -2.84 10.70 -9.02
C VAL A 37 -3.59 11.41 -10.14
N ARG A 38 -3.32 11.08 -11.41
CA ARG A 38 -4.04 11.65 -12.56
C ARG A 38 -5.51 11.25 -12.57
N GLY A 39 -5.82 10.02 -12.20
CA GLY A 39 -7.20 9.54 -12.06
C GLY A 39 -7.97 10.33 -11.00
N MET A 40 -7.33 10.59 -9.85
CA MET A 40 -7.88 11.43 -8.80
C MET A 40 -8.09 12.87 -9.25
N ASP A 41 -7.10 13.48 -9.92
CA ASP A 41 -7.26 14.82 -10.46
C ASP A 41 -8.46 14.91 -11.43
N LYS A 42 -8.67 13.90 -12.25
CA LYS A 42 -9.81 13.85 -13.18
C LYS A 42 -11.15 13.70 -12.45
N ILE A 43 -11.20 12.98 -11.33
CA ILE A 43 -12.43 12.83 -10.53
C ILE A 43 -12.73 14.11 -9.76
N PHE A 44 -11.72 14.75 -9.17
CA PHE A 44 -11.90 15.93 -8.34
C PHE A 44 -12.04 17.24 -9.13
N PHE A 45 -11.54 17.27 -10.37
CA PHE A 45 -11.54 18.48 -11.23
C PHE A 45 -11.97 18.14 -12.64
N GLN A 46 -13.20 18.47 -12.97
CA GLN A 46 -13.68 18.45 -14.36
C GLN A 46 -13.01 19.53 -15.23
N ASP A 47 -12.28 20.46 -14.64
CA ASP A 47 -11.74 21.63 -15.35
C ASP A 47 -10.23 21.55 -15.62
N ARG A 48 -9.80 22.15 -16.73
CA ARG A 48 -8.57 22.05 -17.52
C ARG A 48 -7.23 22.32 -16.82
N ASN A 49 -7.12 22.39 -15.54
CA ASN A 49 -5.83 22.66 -14.87
C ASN A 49 -5.05 21.35 -14.61
N ILE A 50 -4.62 20.71 -15.71
CA ILE A 50 -3.78 19.51 -15.66
C ILE A 50 -2.45 19.89 -14.98
N GLN A 51 -2.14 19.20 -13.89
CA GLN A 51 -0.84 19.36 -13.24
C GLN A 51 0.30 19.13 -14.25
N SER A 52 1.37 19.95 -14.15
CA SER A 52 2.59 19.69 -14.91
C SER A 52 3.08 18.26 -14.66
N TRP A 53 3.51 17.57 -15.73
CA TRP A 53 4.00 16.19 -15.67
C TRP A 53 5.03 15.98 -14.54
N LEU A 54 5.95 16.94 -14.36
CA LEU A 54 6.96 16.90 -13.30
C LEU A 54 6.35 16.89 -11.90
N LYS A 55 5.33 17.71 -11.65
CA LYS A 55 4.65 17.77 -10.33
C LYS A 55 3.94 16.47 -10.02
N VAL A 56 3.27 15.86 -11.00
CA VAL A 56 2.61 14.54 -10.83
C VAL A 56 3.64 13.46 -10.56
N SER A 57 4.74 13.42 -11.32
CA SER A 57 5.80 12.41 -11.13
C SER A 57 6.48 12.54 -9.77
N LEU A 58 6.74 13.77 -9.31
CA LEU A 58 7.34 14.00 -8.00
C LEU A 58 6.42 13.58 -6.85
N LYS A 59 5.14 13.94 -6.92
CA LYS A 59 4.12 13.47 -5.97
C LYS A 59 4.00 11.96 -5.99
N ALA A 60 3.95 11.35 -7.17
CA ALA A 60 3.84 9.90 -7.32
C ALA A 60 5.05 9.19 -6.71
N CYS A 61 6.27 9.68 -6.95
CA CYS A 61 7.49 9.15 -6.35
C CYS A 61 7.43 9.21 -4.81
N PHE A 62 7.05 10.37 -4.26
CA PHE A 62 6.88 10.53 -2.81
C PHE A 62 5.87 9.54 -2.22
N PHE A 63 4.69 9.42 -2.84
CA PHE A 63 3.67 8.48 -2.38
C PHE A 63 4.09 7.03 -2.53
N THR A 64 4.80 6.68 -3.60
CA THR A 64 5.32 5.32 -3.79
C THR A 64 6.29 4.96 -2.69
N VAL A 65 7.27 5.83 -2.39
CA VAL A 65 8.22 5.61 -1.28
C VAL A 65 7.48 5.53 0.06
N PHE A 66 6.52 6.42 0.30
CA PHE A 66 5.71 6.41 1.52
C PHE A 66 4.89 5.13 1.67
N LEU A 67 4.24 4.65 0.60
CA LEU A 67 3.46 3.41 0.60
C LEU A 67 4.35 2.18 0.81
N VAL A 68 5.51 2.13 0.16
CA VAL A 68 6.51 1.06 0.36
C VAL A 68 7.00 1.04 1.80
N PHE A 69 7.31 2.22 2.37
CA PHE A 69 7.72 2.33 3.77
C PHE A 69 6.60 1.87 4.73
N ALA A 70 5.35 2.29 4.49
CA ALA A 70 4.20 1.87 5.27
C ALA A 70 3.97 0.35 5.19
N MET A 71 4.18 -0.25 4.01
CA MET A 71 4.11 -1.69 3.81
C MET A 71 5.21 -2.43 4.58
N ILE A 72 6.46 -1.97 4.49
CA ILE A 72 7.59 -2.56 5.24
C ILE A 72 7.33 -2.45 6.74
N LEU A 73 6.89 -1.28 7.22
CA LEU A 73 6.54 -1.08 8.63
C LEU A 73 5.44 -2.04 9.08
N SER A 74 4.38 -2.21 8.28
CA SER A 74 3.28 -3.12 8.59
C SER A 74 3.75 -4.58 8.66
N LEU A 75 4.57 -5.02 7.71
CA LEU A 75 5.13 -6.38 7.70
C LEU A 75 6.06 -6.60 8.89
N THR A 76 6.91 -5.63 9.21
CA THR A 76 7.82 -5.68 10.36
C THR A 76 7.03 -5.80 11.67
N LEU A 77 5.94 -5.03 11.82
CA LEU A 77 5.07 -5.11 13.00
C LEU A 77 4.41 -6.48 13.13
N ILE A 78 3.94 -7.09 12.03
CA ILE A 78 3.34 -8.43 12.06
C ILE A 78 4.38 -9.49 12.45
N VAL A 79 5.58 -9.44 11.84
CA VAL A 79 6.67 -10.39 12.14
C VAL A 79 7.14 -10.23 13.57
N PHE A 80 7.36 -8.99 14.03
CA PHE A 80 7.76 -8.71 15.40
C PHE A 80 6.70 -9.15 16.42
N ALA A 81 5.42 -8.92 16.14
CA ALA A 81 4.34 -9.39 17.01
C ALA A 81 4.32 -10.91 17.14
N ASN A 82 4.57 -11.65 16.06
CA ASN A 82 4.67 -13.11 16.11
C ASN A 82 5.93 -13.59 16.83
N ALA A 83 7.07 -12.92 16.63
CA ALA A 83 8.32 -13.24 17.33
C ALA A 83 8.21 -13.04 18.84
N VAL A 84 7.54 -11.96 19.29
CA VAL A 84 7.25 -11.73 20.72
C VAL A 84 6.40 -12.85 21.29
N ILE A 85 5.34 -13.26 20.58
CA ILE A 85 4.49 -14.39 21.03
C ILE A 85 5.33 -15.66 21.18
N PHE A 86 6.18 -15.97 20.21
CA PHE A 86 7.03 -17.17 20.25
C PHE A 86 7.99 -17.15 21.44
N LEU A 87 8.68 -16.00 21.67
CA LEU A 87 9.57 -15.84 22.81
C LEU A 87 8.86 -15.93 24.16
N VAL A 88 7.63 -15.41 24.23
CA VAL A 88 6.83 -15.41 25.45
C VAL A 88 6.31 -16.83 25.78
N GLN A 89 6.02 -17.64 24.78
CA GLN A 89 5.54 -19.03 24.96
C GLN A 89 6.62 -19.96 25.50
N ASP A 90 7.90 -19.69 25.23
CA ASP A 90 9.04 -20.50 25.72
C ASP A 90 9.47 -20.18 27.16
N TYR A 91 8.96 -19.06 27.73
CA TYR A 91 9.27 -18.67 29.11
C TYR A 91 8.06 -18.95 30.02
N ASP A 92 8.12 -20.00 30.82
CA ASP A 92 7.09 -20.39 31.81
C ASP A 92 6.70 -19.28 32.81
N TYR A 93 7.57 -18.27 32.98
CA TYR A 93 7.35 -17.12 33.86
C TYR A 93 6.32 -16.11 33.37
N ILE A 94 5.86 -16.18 32.13
CA ILE A 94 4.94 -15.19 31.53
C ILE A 94 3.53 -15.76 31.37
N MET A 95 3.27 -17.00 31.85
CA MET A 95 1.92 -17.58 31.87
C MET A 95 0.93 -16.83 32.79
N ASP A 96 1.41 -15.94 33.66
CA ASP A 96 0.57 -15.11 34.54
C ASP A 96 0.08 -13.80 33.87
N LEU A 97 0.30 -13.61 32.57
CA LEU A 97 -0.31 -12.45 31.89
C LEU A 97 -1.83 -12.60 31.86
N PRO A 98 -2.58 -11.57 32.31
CA PRO A 98 -4.03 -11.62 32.34
C PRO A 98 -4.61 -12.07 31.00
N SER A 99 -5.62 -12.92 31.01
CA SER A 99 -6.32 -13.40 29.80
C SER A 99 -6.78 -12.26 28.89
N VAL A 100 -7.03 -11.08 29.48
CA VAL A 100 -7.34 -9.82 28.80
C VAL A 100 -6.21 -9.35 27.87
N PHE A 101 -4.93 -9.56 28.24
CA PHE A 101 -3.80 -9.21 27.37
C PHE A 101 -3.86 -9.99 26.04
N TRP A 102 -4.10 -11.29 26.10
CA TRP A 102 -4.20 -12.12 24.90
C TRP A 102 -5.42 -11.81 24.05
N GLN A 103 -6.53 -11.44 24.68
CA GLN A 103 -7.76 -11.04 23.99
C GLN A 103 -7.57 -9.73 23.19
N VAL A 104 -6.77 -8.79 23.70
CA VAL A 104 -6.47 -7.54 23.01
C VAL A 104 -5.33 -7.71 22.01
N TRP A 105 -4.30 -8.49 22.34
CA TRP A 105 -3.12 -8.67 21.50
C TRP A 105 -3.42 -9.39 20.19
N ARG A 106 -4.24 -10.44 20.22
CA ARG A 106 -4.58 -11.21 19.02
C ARG A 106 -5.20 -10.34 17.90
N PRO A 107 -6.21 -9.51 18.14
CA PRO A 107 -6.78 -8.65 17.10
C PRO A 107 -5.89 -7.47 16.76
N SER A 108 -5.11 -6.90 17.71
CA SER A 108 -4.31 -5.71 17.48
C SER A 108 -3.24 -5.91 16.40
N ARG A 109 -2.65 -7.08 16.28
CA ARG A 109 -1.65 -7.42 15.24
C ARG A 109 -2.17 -7.26 13.81
N TYR A 110 -3.49 -7.39 13.60
CA TYR A 110 -4.13 -7.15 12.30
C TYR A 110 -4.73 -5.76 12.20
N ALA A 111 -5.21 -5.21 13.32
CA ALA A 111 -5.79 -3.88 13.39
C ALA A 111 -4.74 -2.78 13.10
N ILE A 112 -3.51 -2.92 13.63
CA ILE A 112 -2.46 -1.92 13.43
C ILE A 112 -2.09 -1.76 11.95
N PRO A 113 -1.75 -2.81 11.18
CA PRO A 113 -1.50 -2.68 9.74
C PRO A 113 -2.71 -2.12 8.97
N PHE A 114 -3.93 -2.50 9.34
CA PHE A 114 -5.15 -1.97 8.73
C PHE A 114 -5.29 -0.46 8.96
N VAL A 115 -5.04 0.01 10.18
CA VAL A 115 -5.05 1.44 10.51
C VAL A 115 -3.95 2.18 9.76
N VAL A 116 -2.73 1.64 9.71
CA VAL A 116 -1.60 2.22 8.96
C VAL A 116 -1.95 2.36 7.47
N MET A 117 -2.53 1.32 6.87
CA MET A 117 -3.00 1.33 5.49
C MET A 117 -4.10 2.39 5.27
N SER A 118 -5.09 2.44 6.17
CA SER A 118 -6.18 3.42 6.08
C SER A 118 -5.70 4.85 6.21
N LEU A 119 -4.74 5.12 7.11
CA LEU A 119 -4.12 6.43 7.26
C LEU A 119 -3.27 6.80 6.04
N SER A 120 -2.55 5.84 5.46
CA SER A 120 -1.79 6.03 4.23
C SER A 120 -2.69 6.40 3.05
N LEU A 121 -3.83 5.72 2.91
CA LEU A 121 -4.86 6.08 1.92
C LEU A 121 -5.48 7.44 2.22
N SER A 122 -5.71 7.78 3.49
CA SER A 122 -6.21 9.11 3.86
C SER A 122 -5.25 10.21 3.46
N ALA A 123 -3.95 10.01 3.69
CA ALA A 123 -2.90 10.92 3.23
C ALA A 123 -2.87 11.02 1.70
N PHE A 124 -3.00 9.89 1.01
CA PHE A 124 -3.07 9.85 -0.45
C PHE A 124 -4.27 10.68 -0.96
N TYR A 125 -5.49 10.45 -0.46
CA TYR A 125 -6.68 11.21 -0.87
C TYR A 125 -6.58 12.70 -0.54
N ARG A 126 -5.85 13.06 0.51
CA ARG A 126 -5.68 14.46 0.92
C ARG A 126 -4.68 15.22 0.05
N TYR A 127 -3.54 14.59 -0.26
CA TYR A 127 -2.38 15.29 -0.83
C TYR A 127 -2.11 14.95 -2.30
N ALA A 128 -2.66 13.85 -2.83
CA ALA A 128 -2.50 13.50 -4.24
C ALA A 128 -3.20 14.49 -5.17
N PRO A 129 -4.48 14.90 -4.94
CA PRO A 129 -5.15 15.88 -5.78
C PRO A 129 -4.51 17.27 -5.68
N ASN A 130 -4.68 18.07 -6.73
CA ASN A 130 -4.05 19.40 -6.84
C ASN A 130 -4.68 20.44 -5.89
N ARG A 131 -5.90 20.25 -5.43
CA ARG A 131 -6.59 21.16 -4.49
C ARG A 131 -6.98 20.44 -3.20
N TYR A 132 -6.76 21.10 -2.07
CA TYR A 132 -7.20 20.67 -0.75
C TYR A 132 -8.66 21.09 -0.55
N ILE A 133 -9.61 20.30 -1.02
CA ILE A 133 -11.03 20.67 -0.95
C ILE A 133 -11.72 20.02 0.23
N THR A 134 -11.28 18.84 0.66
CA THR A 134 -12.07 17.98 1.53
C THR A 134 -11.57 18.00 2.97
N LYS A 135 -12.51 18.09 3.92
CA LYS A 135 -12.22 18.00 5.36
C LYS A 135 -11.80 16.57 5.72
N TRP A 136 -10.86 16.42 6.67
CA TRP A 136 -10.41 15.13 7.20
C TRP A 136 -11.56 14.23 7.66
N THR A 137 -12.61 14.81 8.22
CA THR A 137 -13.80 14.10 8.71
C THR A 137 -14.51 13.25 7.65
N ARG A 138 -14.28 13.51 6.36
CA ARG A 138 -14.86 12.74 5.24
C ARG A 138 -13.85 11.80 4.60
N ILE A 139 -12.58 12.19 4.57
CA ILE A 139 -11.51 11.40 4.00
C ILE A 139 -11.29 10.14 4.83
N ILE A 140 -11.23 10.26 6.15
CA ILE A 140 -10.93 9.14 7.05
C ILE A 140 -11.93 7.98 6.89
N PRO A 141 -13.27 8.17 7.02
CA PRO A 141 -14.20 7.05 6.89
C PRO A 141 -14.21 6.43 5.50
N ALA A 142 -14.05 7.24 4.44
CA ALA A 142 -13.93 6.73 3.08
C ALA A 142 -12.66 5.88 2.90
N SER A 143 -11.53 6.31 3.48
CA SER A 143 -10.28 5.56 3.43
C SER A 143 -10.37 4.22 4.18
N PHE A 144 -11.08 4.19 5.31
CA PHE A 144 -11.34 2.95 6.05
C PHE A 144 -12.18 1.98 5.21
N LEU A 145 -13.21 2.48 4.54
CA LEU A 145 -14.07 1.68 3.66
C LEU A 145 -13.26 1.11 2.48
N VAL A 146 -12.42 1.93 1.85
CA VAL A 146 -11.54 1.50 0.76
C VAL A 146 -10.51 0.48 1.24
N ALA A 147 -9.90 0.70 2.40
CA ALA A 147 -8.97 -0.26 3.00
C ALA A 147 -9.65 -1.61 3.28
N ALA A 148 -10.88 -1.59 3.82
CA ALA A 148 -11.68 -2.81 4.02
C ALA A 148 -11.97 -3.51 2.68
N ALA A 149 -12.40 -2.77 1.65
CA ALA A 149 -12.66 -3.33 0.33
C ALA A 149 -11.41 -3.96 -0.30
N LEU A 150 -10.24 -3.34 -0.14
CA LEU A 150 -8.96 -3.90 -0.59
C LEU A 150 -8.57 -5.17 0.18
N LEU A 151 -8.85 -5.23 1.48
CA LEU A 151 -8.64 -6.45 2.27
C LEU A 151 -9.56 -7.59 1.80
N PHE A 152 -10.84 -7.31 1.55
CA PHE A 152 -11.76 -8.31 0.98
C PHE A 152 -11.31 -8.79 -0.39
N LEU A 153 -10.87 -7.88 -1.26
CA LEU A 153 -10.30 -8.24 -2.56
C LEU A 153 -9.08 -9.15 -2.40
N THR A 154 -8.17 -8.79 -1.50
CA THR A 154 -6.93 -9.57 -1.25
C THR A 154 -7.25 -10.95 -0.64
N ALA A 155 -8.20 -11.02 0.30
CA ALA A 155 -8.65 -12.27 0.88
C ALA A 155 -9.31 -13.18 -0.16
N GLY A 156 -10.17 -12.62 -1.02
CA GLY A 156 -10.78 -13.34 -2.15
C GLY A 156 -9.73 -13.87 -3.15
N TYR A 157 -8.73 -13.05 -3.45
CA TYR A 157 -7.60 -13.46 -4.29
C TYR A 157 -6.80 -14.60 -3.67
N GLY A 158 -6.48 -14.50 -2.37
CA GLY A 158 -5.78 -15.56 -1.64
C GLY A 158 -6.57 -16.86 -1.59
N TYR A 159 -7.88 -16.80 -1.32
CA TYR A 159 -8.76 -17.95 -1.35
C TYR A 159 -8.78 -18.62 -2.73
N TYR A 160 -8.88 -17.81 -3.78
CA TYR A 160 -8.86 -18.30 -5.16
C TYR A 160 -7.56 -19.05 -5.49
N ILE A 161 -6.39 -18.46 -5.18
CA ILE A 161 -5.09 -19.11 -5.42
C ILE A 161 -4.99 -20.45 -4.72
N LEU A 162 -5.40 -20.53 -3.45
CA LEU A 162 -5.31 -21.76 -2.65
C LEU A 162 -6.20 -22.89 -3.19
N HIS A 163 -7.35 -22.56 -3.79
CA HIS A 163 -8.33 -23.59 -4.21
C HIS A 163 -8.22 -23.96 -5.71
N ILE A 164 -7.67 -23.09 -6.54
CA ILE A 164 -7.62 -23.29 -8.01
C ILE A 164 -6.22 -23.71 -8.49
N SER A 165 -5.19 -23.54 -7.68
CA SER A 165 -3.80 -23.94 -8.01
C SER A 165 -3.61 -25.46 -8.25
N GLY A 166 -4.64 -26.27 -8.08
CA GLY A 166 -4.65 -27.70 -8.47
C GLY A 166 -4.62 -27.98 -9.96
N MET A 167 -4.77 -26.97 -10.81
CA MET A 167 -4.66 -27.10 -12.27
C MET A 167 -3.19 -27.02 -12.69
N GLY A 168 -2.59 -28.17 -12.92
CA GLY A 168 -1.30 -28.48 -13.54
C GLY A 168 -0.19 -27.41 -13.55
N VAL A 169 1.02 -27.83 -13.23
CA VAL A 169 2.24 -27.02 -13.09
C VAL A 169 2.51 -26.08 -14.29
N THR A 170 2.08 -26.46 -15.48
CA THR A 170 2.36 -25.74 -16.74
C THR A 170 1.48 -24.50 -16.92
N TYR A 171 0.22 -24.52 -16.48
CA TYR A 171 -0.71 -23.41 -16.62
C TYR A 171 -0.80 -22.53 -15.37
N GLY A 172 -0.33 -23.01 -14.23
CA GLY A 172 -0.47 -22.31 -12.95
C GLY A 172 0.22 -20.93 -12.91
N SER A 173 1.41 -20.80 -13.52
CA SER A 173 2.15 -19.54 -13.60
C SER A 173 1.45 -18.50 -14.50
N LEU A 174 0.90 -18.93 -15.63
CA LEU A 174 0.16 -18.05 -16.55
C LEU A 174 -1.14 -17.56 -15.91
N ILE A 175 -1.88 -18.47 -15.29
CA ILE A 175 -3.11 -18.14 -14.56
C ILE A 175 -2.81 -17.16 -13.41
N GLY A 176 -1.76 -17.41 -12.63
CA GLY A 176 -1.34 -16.52 -11.55
C GLY A 176 -1.04 -15.10 -12.04
N LEU A 177 -0.40 -14.97 -13.21
CA LEU A 177 -0.10 -13.68 -13.82
C LEU A 177 -1.37 -12.94 -14.27
N ILE A 178 -2.32 -13.64 -14.89
CA ILE A 178 -3.62 -13.07 -15.30
C ILE A 178 -4.38 -12.56 -14.08
N PHE A 179 -4.44 -13.37 -13.01
CA PHE A 179 -5.12 -12.97 -11.79
C PHE A 179 -4.41 -11.85 -11.05
N LEU A 180 -3.08 -11.76 -11.12
CA LEU A 180 -2.33 -10.61 -10.58
C LEU A 180 -2.74 -9.32 -11.29
N PHE A 181 -2.82 -9.33 -12.62
CA PHE A 181 -3.29 -8.15 -13.37
C PHE A 181 -4.74 -7.80 -13.04
N LEU A 182 -5.62 -8.79 -12.90
CA LEU A 182 -7.01 -8.58 -12.49
C LEU A 182 -7.07 -7.95 -11.09
N TRP A 183 -6.28 -8.44 -10.14
CA TRP A 183 -6.21 -7.90 -8.79
C TRP A 183 -5.74 -6.45 -8.79
N ILE A 184 -4.65 -6.13 -9.52
CA ILE A 184 -4.15 -4.76 -9.66
C ILE A 184 -5.24 -3.85 -10.26
N HIS A 185 -5.91 -4.30 -11.30
CA HIS A 185 -6.97 -3.54 -11.97
C HIS A 185 -8.12 -3.22 -11.00
N LEU A 186 -8.63 -4.22 -10.28
CA LEU A 186 -9.68 -4.05 -9.29
C LEU A 186 -9.25 -3.16 -8.12
N ALA A 187 -8.01 -3.31 -7.64
CA ALA A 187 -7.47 -2.46 -6.59
C ALA A 187 -7.43 -0.98 -6.99
N VAL A 188 -6.99 -0.68 -8.22
CA VAL A 188 -7.01 0.68 -8.78
C VAL A 188 -8.43 1.22 -8.86
N GLN A 189 -9.39 0.42 -9.32
CA GLN A 189 -10.80 0.82 -9.39
C GLN A 189 -11.39 1.12 -8.01
N ILE A 190 -11.11 0.30 -7.00
CA ILE A 190 -11.57 0.51 -5.62
C ILE A 190 -11.01 1.82 -5.07
N ILE A 191 -9.73 2.10 -5.29
CA ILE A 191 -9.09 3.36 -4.84
C ILE A 191 -9.74 4.55 -5.53
N LEU A 192 -9.96 4.51 -6.85
CA LEU A 192 -10.58 5.60 -7.59
C LEU A 192 -12.06 5.78 -7.20
N ALA A 193 -12.79 4.69 -6.99
CA ALA A 193 -14.18 4.74 -6.50
C ALA A 193 -14.27 5.40 -5.12
N GLY A 194 -13.32 5.13 -4.22
CA GLY A 194 -13.22 5.83 -2.93
C GLY A 194 -13.09 7.35 -3.09
N GLY A 195 -12.27 7.81 -4.04
CA GLY A 195 -12.17 9.24 -4.38
C GLY A 195 -13.49 9.81 -4.91
N ALA A 196 -14.18 9.06 -5.75
CA ALA A 196 -15.50 9.47 -6.28
C ALA A 196 -16.55 9.59 -5.16
N VAL A 197 -16.56 8.67 -4.19
CA VAL A 197 -17.43 8.74 -3.01
C VAL A 197 -17.16 9.98 -2.17
N ILE A 198 -15.88 10.30 -1.94
CA ILE A 198 -15.48 11.52 -1.21
C ILE A 198 -16.02 12.75 -1.91
N MET A 199 -15.88 12.83 -3.24
CA MET A 199 -16.35 13.96 -4.04
C MET A 199 -17.87 14.07 -4.04
N ALA A 200 -18.57 12.95 -4.18
CA ALA A 200 -20.05 12.92 -4.12
C ALA A 200 -20.58 13.43 -2.77
N TRP A 201 -19.92 13.09 -1.67
CA TRP A 201 -20.27 13.62 -0.34
C TRP A 201 -20.03 15.14 -0.21
N GLU A 202 -19.02 15.68 -0.92
CA GLU A 202 -18.78 17.11 -0.97
C GLU A 202 -19.89 17.84 -1.72
N ASP A 203 -20.26 17.34 -2.90
CA ASP A 203 -21.24 17.97 -3.81
C ASP A 203 -22.66 17.97 -3.25
N MET A 204 -23.08 16.87 -2.59
CA MET A 204 -24.40 16.81 -1.95
C MET A 204 -24.64 17.93 -0.93
N ARG A 205 -23.61 18.36 -0.23
CA ARG A 205 -23.73 19.40 0.80
C ARG A 205 -23.77 20.83 0.21
N HIS A 206 -23.14 21.04 -0.96
CA HIS A 206 -23.21 22.33 -1.65
C HIS A 206 -24.56 22.58 -2.30
N ARG A 207 -25.36 21.52 -2.53
CA ARG A 207 -26.72 21.63 -3.04
C ARG A 207 -27.78 21.92 -1.98
N HIS A 208 -27.45 21.75 -0.70
CA HIS A 208 -28.35 21.97 0.44
C HIS A 208 -28.10 23.29 1.19
N LEU A 209 -27.19 24.14 0.69
CA LEU A 209 -26.91 25.50 1.17
C LEU A 209 -27.22 26.52 0.08
#